data_5171dc6c88259a02c8c604b7a55df3d0
#
_entry.id   5171dc6c88259a02c8c604b7a55df3d0
#
_cell.length_a   1.000
_cell.length_b   1.000
_cell.length_c   1.000
_cell.angle_alpha   90.00
_cell.angle_beta   90.00
_cell.angle_gamma   90.00
#
_symmetry.space_group_name_H-M   'P 1'
#
loop_
_entity.id
_entity.type
_entity.pdbx_description
1 polymer ?
#
loop_
_entity_poly.entity_id
_entity_poly.type
_entity_poly.pdbx_seq_one_letter_code
_entity_poly.pdbx_strand_id
1 'polypeptide(L)'
;PDFFKKEGVVMDLYNAYLNFHIDNQIPLALDLNADFIAYKASAPVVDIKLGTEADAYPFRVPAAWTGTLSFSRLGNEEGVTAVPEIGNILTSLPDKVAVSNISAVSSHDYITIEPGQTFLCSVGYELYAPLAFGNDFRLIYDMDINDIGLDLKEAGVTSAKINFDVQNSVPLDFKIAAAALDAEGNPAEGMTLKVNGSAAPGTL
;
A
#
# COMPACT_ATOMS: atom_id res chain seq x y z
N PRO A 1 11.35 -5.23 3.64
CA PRO A 1 11.78 -5.57 5.01
C PRO A 1 10.78 -6.49 5.67
N ASP A 2 11.25 -7.48 6.46
CA ASP A 2 10.40 -8.54 7.01
C ASP A 2 9.37 -8.05 8.03
N PHE A 3 9.57 -6.87 8.61
CA PHE A 3 8.60 -6.29 9.54
C PHE A 3 7.25 -5.94 8.89
N PHE A 4 7.19 -5.71 7.59
CA PHE A 4 5.92 -5.52 6.88
C PHE A 4 5.09 -6.81 6.77
N LYS A 5 5.70 -7.97 6.99
CA LYS A 5 5.03 -9.27 6.92
C LYS A 5 4.44 -9.71 8.25
N LYS A 6 4.68 -8.97 9.33
CA LYS A 6 4.16 -9.31 10.67
C LYS A 6 2.65 -9.20 10.73
N GLU A 7 2.04 -10.12 11.47
CA GLU A 7 0.61 -10.08 11.76
C GLU A 7 0.24 -8.78 12.47
N GLY A 8 -0.85 -8.16 12.02
CA GLY A 8 -1.35 -6.89 12.57
C GLY A 8 -0.68 -5.64 12.04
N VAL A 9 0.31 -5.73 11.13
CA VAL A 9 0.81 -4.57 10.38
C VAL A 9 -0.23 -4.16 9.34
N VAL A 10 -0.57 -2.89 9.30
CA VAL A 10 -1.52 -2.29 8.35
C VAL A 10 -0.84 -1.12 7.64
N MET A 11 -0.73 -1.21 6.33
CA MET A 11 -0.20 -0.14 5.47
C MET A 11 -1.36 0.70 4.94
N ASP A 12 -2.00 1.47 5.82
CA ASP A 12 -3.02 2.42 5.39
C ASP A 12 -2.35 3.68 4.87
N LEU A 13 -2.20 3.77 3.55
CA LEU A 13 -1.75 4.99 2.89
C LEU A 13 -2.96 5.86 2.56
N TYR A 14 -2.87 7.15 2.89
CA TYR A 14 -3.96 8.10 2.77
C TYR A 14 -4.52 8.16 1.35
N ASN A 15 -3.62 8.29 0.36
CA ASN A 15 -4.00 8.24 -1.03
C ASN A 15 -2.91 7.55 -1.85
N ALA A 16 -3.32 6.64 -2.72
CA ALA A 16 -2.45 5.95 -3.67
C ALA A 16 -2.99 6.19 -5.08
N TYR A 17 -2.09 6.25 -6.04
CA TYR A 17 -2.39 6.55 -7.44
C TYR A 17 -1.93 5.41 -8.33
N LEU A 18 -2.77 5.07 -9.29
CA LEU A 18 -2.44 4.25 -10.44
C LEU A 18 -2.46 5.17 -11.67
N ASN A 19 -1.30 5.47 -12.22
CA ASN A 19 -1.13 6.34 -13.35
C ASN A 19 -0.84 5.54 -14.61
N PHE A 20 -1.52 5.86 -15.70
CA PHE A 20 -1.24 5.31 -17.03
C PHE A 20 -0.68 6.41 -17.92
N HIS A 21 0.57 6.26 -18.33
CA HIS A 21 1.23 7.15 -19.29
C HIS A 21 0.98 6.61 -20.68
N ILE A 22 0.26 7.36 -21.49
CA ILE A 22 -0.25 6.90 -22.77
C ILE A 22 0.24 7.81 -23.87
N ASP A 23 0.75 7.21 -24.95
CA ASP A 23 0.99 7.86 -26.23
C ASP A 23 0.13 7.16 -27.27
N ASN A 24 -1.00 7.78 -27.63
CA ASN A 24 -1.91 7.31 -28.64
C ASN A 24 -1.78 8.17 -29.91
N GLN A 25 -1.07 7.68 -30.91
CA GLN A 25 -0.93 8.35 -32.20
C GLN A 25 -2.10 8.03 -33.14
N ILE A 26 -2.98 7.12 -32.77
CA ILE A 26 -4.13 6.75 -33.59
C ILE A 26 -5.14 7.91 -33.54
N PRO A 27 -5.60 8.42 -34.71
CA PRO A 27 -6.57 9.51 -34.77
C PRO A 27 -7.99 9.03 -34.39
N LEU A 28 -8.10 8.15 -33.43
CA LEU A 28 -9.33 7.53 -32.95
C LEU A 28 -9.26 7.39 -31.44
N ALA A 29 -10.33 7.75 -30.74
CA ALA A 29 -10.43 7.51 -29.32
C ALA A 29 -10.61 6.01 -29.06
N LEU A 30 -9.95 5.52 -28.01
CA LEU A 30 -9.95 4.12 -27.62
C LEU A 30 -10.58 3.97 -26.25
N ASP A 31 -11.52 3.04 -26.11
CA ASP A 31 -11.97 2.54 -24.84
C ASP A 31 -11.10 1.31 -24.50
N LEU A 32 -10.26 1.45 -23.49
CA LEU A 32 -9.38 0.38 -23.02
C LEU A 32 -10.09 -0.42 -21.94
N ASN A 33 -9.88 -1.72 -21.92
CA ASN A 33 -10.27 -2.57 -20.81
C ASN A 33 -9.02 -3.22 -20.21
N ALA A 34 -8.98 -3.31 -18.90
CA ALA A 34 -7.92 -3.99 -18.17
C ALA A 34 -8.40 -4.38 -16.76
N ASP A 35 -8.03 -5.58 -16.32
CA ASP A 35 -8.22 -6.02 -14.94
C ASP A 35 -6.90 -5.90 -14.20
N PHE A 36 -6.93 -5.19 -13.08
CA PHE A 36 -5.81 -5.03 -12.16
C PHE A 36 -6.04 -5.91 -10.94
N ILE A 37 -5.29 -7.00 -10.82
CA ILE A 37 -5.51 -8.01 -9.78
C ILE A 37 -4.28 -8.11 -8.89
N ALA A 38 -4.47 -7.88 -7.60
CA ALA A 38 -3.43 -8.10 -6.59
C ALA A 38 -3.63 -9.47 -5.93
N TYR A 39 -2.53 -10.21 -5.77
CA TYR A 39 -2.52 -11.56 -5.20
C TYR A 39 -1.68 -11.60 -3.93
N LYS A 40 -2.15 -12.36 -2.94
CA LYS A 40 -1.40 -12.74 -1.75
C LYS A 40 -1.54 -14.25 -1.53
N ALA A 41 -0.41 -14.93 -1.35
CA ALA A 41 -0.37 -16.40 -1.26
C ALA A 41 -1.18 -17.08 -2.39
N SER A 42 -1.05 -16.57 -3.63
CA SER A 42 -1.75 -17.02 -4.84
C SER A 42 -3.27 -16.82 -4.88
N ALA A 43 -3.87 -16.22 -3.86
CA ALA A 43 -5.28 -15.82 -3.87
C ALA A 43 -5.44 -14.35 -4.28
N PRO A 44 -6.47 -13.98 -5.09
CA PRO A 44 -6.78 -12.61 -5.36
C PRO A 44 -7.27 -11.90 -4.09
N VAL A 45 -6.70 -10.75 -3.78
CA VAL A 45 -7.08 -9.93 -2.61
C VAL A 45 -7.66 -8.57 -3.02
N VAL A 46 -7.37 -8.14 -4.25
CA VAL A 46 -7.95 -6.94 -4.86
C VAL A 46 -8.17 -7.23 -6.34
N ASP A 47 -9.31 -6.81 -6.85
CA ASP A 47 -9.67 -6.87 -8.27
C ASP A 47 -10.26 -5.51 -8.66
N ILE A 48 -9.58 -4.80 -9.56
CA ILE A 48 -10.02 -3.50 -10.08
C ILE A 48 -10.23 -3.65 -11.57
N LYS A 49 -11.43 -3.40 -12.02
CA LYS A 49 -11.79 -3.42 -13.42
C LYS A 49 -11.79 -2.01 -13.99
N LEU A 50 -11.01 -1.81 -15.04
CA LEU A 50 -10.99 -0.58 -15.80
C LEU A 50 -11.59 -0.85 -17.18
N GLY A 51 -12.47 0.03 -17.65
CA GLY A 51 -13.00 -0.10 -19.00
C GLY A 51 -14.47 0.27 -19.16
N THR A 52 -15.16 -0.49 -20.01
CA THR A 52 -16.53 -0.20 -20.46
C THR A 52 -17.59 -1.09 -19.83
N GLU A 53 -17.21 -2.07 -19.03
CA GLU A 53 -18.18 -2.90 -18.30
C GLU A 53 -18.96 -2.07 -17.26
N ALA A 54 -20.14 -2.53 -16.91
CA ALA A 54 -21.05 -1.75 -16.04
C ALA A 54 -20.51 -1.50 -14.63
N ASP A 55 -19.61 -2.36 -14.15
CA ASP A 55 -18.93 -2.29 -12.86
C ASP A 55 -17.48 -1.82 -12.95
N ALA A 56 -17.02 -1.43 -14.15
CA ALA A 56 -15.66 -0.98 -14.38
C ALA A 56 -15.54 0.55 -14.26
N TYR A 57 -14.37 1.00 -13.88
CA TYR A 57 -14.02 2.43 -13.92
C TYR A 57 -13.67 2.87 -15.34
N PRO A 58 -14.19 4.00 -15.85
CA PRO A 58 -13.95 4.43 -17.22
C PRO A 58 -12.45 4.57 -17.54
N PHE A 59 -12.03 3.95 -18.64
CA PHE A 59 -10.64 4.01 -19.10
C PHE A 59 -10.62 4.38 -20.60
N ARG A 60 -10.88 5.64 -20.89
CA ARG A 60 -10.95 6.17 -22.25
C ARG A 60 -9.75 7.03 -22.58
N VAL A 61 -9.13 6.71 -23.72
CA VAL A 61 -7.97 7.43 -24.27
C VAL A 61 -8.43 8.29 -25.44
N PRO A 62 -8.20 9.61 -25.41
CA PRO A 62 -8.55 10.48 -26.52
C PRO A 62 -7.79 10.15 -27.83
N ALA A 63 -8.35 10.56 -28.96
CA ALA A 63 -7.70 10.43 -30.27
C ALA A 63 -6.44 11.31 -30.35
N ALA A 64 -5.37 10.80 -30.96
CA ALA A 64 -4.12 11.52 -31.21
C ALA A 64 -3.63 12.28 -29.95
N TRP A 65 -3.56 11.56 -28.81
CA TRP A 65 -3.33 12.15 -27.50
C TRP A 65 -2.16 11.50 -26.77
N THR A 66 -1.32 12.35 -26.16
CA THR A 66 -0.26 11.93 -25.25
C THR A 66 -0.49 12.55 -23.89
N GLY A 67 -0.51 11.75 -22.84
CA GLY A 67 -0.77 12.25 -21.49
C GLY A 67 -0.84 11.15 -20.44
N THR A 68 -1.37 11.50 -19.28
CA THR A 68 -1.54 10.59 -18.15
C THR A 68 -3.01 10.51 -17.76
N LEU A 69 -3.52 9.30 -17.65
CA LEU A 69 -4.80 9.01 -16.99
C LEU A 69 -4.50 8.52 -15.58
N SER A 70 -5.09 9.21 -14.60
CA SER A 70 -4.82 8.97 -13.18
C SER A 70 -6.06 8.45 -12.47
N PHE A 71 -5.85 7.40 -11.70
CA PHE A 71 -6.82 6.82 -10.79
C PHE A 71 -6.27 6.90 -9.38
N SER A 72 -7.08 7.27 -8.41
CA SER A 72 -6.63 7.29 -7.01
C SER A 72 -7.72 6.80 -6.07
N ARG A 73 -7.30 6.41 -4.86
CA ARG A 73 -8.24 6.00 -3.81
C ARG A 73 -9.35 7.03 -3.57
N LEU A 74 -9.01 8.31 -3.57
CA LEU A 74 -9.92 9.39 -3.18
C LEU A 74 -10.53 10.14 -4.37
N GLY A 75 -9.84 10.24 -5.50
CA GLY A 75 -10.30 11.00 -6.67
C GLY A 75 -10.58 12.47 -6.39
N ASN A 76 -9.91 13.06 -5.41
CA ASN A 76 -10.17 14.43 -4.94
C ASN A 76 -9.44 15.52 -5.74
N GLU A 77 -8.75 15.15 -6.79
CA GLU A 77 -8.02 16.04 -7.67
C GLU A 77 -8.71 16.12 -9.04
N GLU A 78 -8.58 17.27 -9.71
CA GLU A 78 -9.16 17.44 -11.04
C GLU A 78 -8.53 16.47 -12.06
N GLY A 79 -9.37 15.78 -12.81
CA GLY A 79 -8.93 14.81 -13.82
C GLY A 79 -8.51 13.45 -13.26
N VAL A 80 -8.66 13.23 -11.97
CA VAL A 80 -8.36 11.94 -11.32
C VAL A 80 -9.64 11.17 -11.03
N THR A 81 -9.72 9.93 -11.48
CA THR A 81 -10.86 9.05 -11.22
C THR A 81 -10.73 8.38 -9.85
N ALA A 82 -11.79 8.45 -9.04
CA ALA A 82 -11.84 7.77 -7.75
C ALA A 82 -11.99 6.26 -7.93
N VAL A 83 -11.07 5.49 -7.34
CA VAL A 83 -11.06 4.01 -7.30
C VAL A 83 -10.64 3.58 -5.90
N PRO A 84 -11.58 3.47 -4.96
CA PRO A 84 -11.28 3.19 -3.54
C PRO A 84 -10.45 1.93 -3.33
N GLU A 85 -10.60 0.92 -4.18
CA GLU A 85 -9.89 -0.36 -4.12
C GLU A 85 -8.38 -0.22 -4.30
N ILE A 86 -7.88 0.88 -4.90
CA ILE A 86 -6.44 1.13 -5.01
C ILE A 86 -5.78 1.18 -3.62
N GLY A 87 -6.47 1.72 -2.61
CA GLY A 87 -6.01 1.69 -1.23
C GLY A 87 -5.78 0.28 -0.70
N ASN A 88 -6.64 -0.67 -1.09
CA ASN A 88 -6.55 -2.06 -0.66
C ASN A 88 -5.34 -2.80 -1.24
N ILE A 89 -4.82 -2.39 -2.39
CA ILE A 89 -3.59 -2.98 -2.96
C ILE A 89 -2.43 -2.86 -1.97
N LEU A 90 -2.27 -1.68 -1.37
CA LEU A 90 -1.17 -1.42 -0.44
C LEU A 90 -1.45 -1.99 0.95
N THR A 91 -2.70 -1.91 1.43
CA THR A 91 -3.09 -2.47 2.73
C THR A 91 -2.92 -3.99 2.78
N SER A 92 -3.20 -4.68 1.69
CA SER A 92 -3.08 -6.15 1.62
C SER A 92 -1.63 -6.63 1.52
N LEU A 93 -0.66 -5.76 1.18
CA LEU A 93 0.74 -6.10 0.92
C LEU A 93 0.85 -7.32 0.00
N PRO A 94 0.44 -7.21 -1.27
CA PRO A 94 0.41 -8.32 -2.19
C PRO A 94 1.81 -8.80 -2.55
N ASP A 95 1.92 -10.09 -2.85
CA ASP A 95 3.17 -10.69 -3.36
C ASP A 95 3.33 -10.41 -4.86
N LYS A 96 2.21 -10.18 -5.55
CA LYS A 96 2.16 -9.99 -6.99
C LYS A 96 0.99 -9.08 -7.38
N VAL A 97 1.23 -8.20 -8.34
CA VAL A 97 0.19 -7.50 -9.09
C VAL A 97 0.25 -7.97 -10.54
N ALA A 98 -0.90 -8.28 -11.11
CA ALA A 98 -1.03 -8.69 -12.51
C ALA A 98 -2.04 -7.78 -13.21
N VAL A 99 -1.77 -7.51 -14.48
CA VAL A 99 -2.73 -6.90 -15.40
C VAL A 99 -3.16 -7.96 -16.40
N SER A 100 -4.45 -8.12 -16.58
CA SER A 100 -5.04 -9.12 -17.49
C SER A 100 -6.20 -8.51 -18.27
N ASN A 101 -6.76 -9.29 -19.19
CA ASN A 101 -7.90 -8.91 -20.03
C ASN A 101 -7.72 -7.56 -20.77
N ILE A 102 -6.49 -7.27 -21.17
CA ILE A 102 -6.16 -6.03 -21.87
C ILE A 102 -6.78 -6.09 -23.27
N SER A 103 -7.67 -5.15 -23.56
CA SER A 103 -8.23 -4.96 -24.89
C SER A 103 -8.47 -3.49 -25.19
N ALA A 104 -8.57 -3.14 -26.46
CA ALA A 104 -8.90 -1.80 -26.91
C ALA A 104 -10.03 -1.89 -27.94
N VAL A 105 -11.04 -1.08 -27.73
CA VAL A 105 -12.18 -0.96 -28.67
C VAL A 105 -12.23 0.48 -29.16
N SER A 106 -12.42 0.68 -30.44
CA SER A 106 -12.61 2.03 -30.95
C SER A 106 -13.96 2.59 -30.53
N SER A 107 -13.99 3.83 -30.08
CA SER A 107 -15.24 4.57 -29.99
C SER A 107 -15.83 4.67 -31.39
N HIS A 108 -17.08 4.45 -31.55
CA HIS A 108 -17.89 4.32 -32.77
C HIS A 108 -17.64 5.31 -33.95
N ASP A 109 -16.53 6.00 -33.95
CA ASP A 109 -16.13 6.94 -34.96
C ASP A 109 -15.42 6.23 -36.14
N TYR A 110 -15.71 6.65 -37.35
CA TYR A 110 -15.02 6.18 -38.53
C TYR A 110 -13.93 7.18 -38.91
N ILE A 111 -12.73 6.68 -39.17
CA ILE A 111 -11.62 7.48 -39.69
C ILE A 111 -11.18 6.93 -41.03
N THR A 112 -10.70 7.83 -41.87
CA THR A 112 -10.04 7.43 -43.12
C THR A 112 -8.56 7.27 -42.86
N ILE A 113 -8.03 6.09 -43.14
CA ILE A 113 -6.60 5.78 -43.08
C ILE A 113 -6.08 5.59 -44.49
N GLU A 114 -5.01 6.29 -44.83
CA GLU A 114 -4.35 6.09 -46.13
C GLU A 114 -3.47 4.83 -46.08
N PRO A 115 -3.41 4.06 -47.19
CA PRO A 115 -2.53 2.91 -47.28
C PRO A 115 -1.08 3.27 -47.00
N GLY A 116 -0.43 2.52 -46.08
CA GLY A 116 0.97 2.74 -45.67
C GLY A 116 1.15 3.63 -44.46
N GLN A 117 0.11 4.21 -43.88
CA GLN A 117 0.19 4.88 -42.58
C GLN A 117 0.37 3.85 -41.47
N THR A 118 1.25 4.18 -40.53
CA THR A 118 1.50 3.39 -39.31
C THR A 118 1.26 4.27 -38.09
N PHE A 119 0.52 3.75 -37.12
CA PHE A 119 0.24 4.43 -35.88
C PHE A 119 0.77 3.60 -34.73
N LEU A 120 1.33 4.26 -33.71
CA LEU A 120 1.76 3.64 -32.48
C LEU A 120 0.77 3.99 -31.37
N CYS A 121 0.47 3.00 -30.52
CA CYS A 121 -0.15 3.23 -29.23
C CYS A 121 0.71 2.54 -28.18
N SER A 122 1.21 3.29 -27.22
CA SER A 122 1.98 2.76 -26.09
C SER A 122 1.33 3.15 -24.78
N VAL A 123 1.36 2.23 -23.82
CA VAL A 123 0.83 2.40 -22.47
C VAL A 123 1.89 1.96 -21.46
N GLY A 124 2.32 2.88 -20.62
CA GLY A 124 3.09 2.59 -19.41
C GLY A 124 2.21 2.76 -18.19
N TYR A 125 2.56 2.14 -17.08
CA TYR A 125 1.84 2.34 -15.82
C TYR A 125 2.82 2.54 -14.66
N GLU A 126 2.35 3.27 -13.65
CA GLU A 126 3.05 3.54 -12.41
C GLU A 126 2.06 3.44 -11.24
N LEU A 127 2.44 2.72 -10.19
CA LEU A 127 1.76 2.77 -8.90
C LEU A 127 2.55 3.73 -7.99
N TYR A 128 1.95 4.86 -7.68
CA TYR A 128 2.55 5.88 -6.83
C TYR A 128 1.80 5.99 -5.51
N ALA A 129 2.53 5.95 -4.41
CA ALA A 129 1.98 6.06 -3.08
C ALA A 129 2.77 7.11 -2.29
N PRO A 130 2.22 8.32 -2.11
CA PRO A 130 2.81 9.31 -1.21
C PRO A 130 2.84 8.74 0.22
N LEU A 131 3.90 9.02 0.96
CA LEU A 131 4.04 8.61 2.37
C LEU A 131 3.14 9.48 3.29
N ALA A 132 1.86 9.51 2.98
CA ALA A 132 0.82 10.06 3.82
C ALA A 132 0.01 8.90 4.39
N PHE A 133 0.01 8.76 5.70
CA PHE A 133 -0.62 7.63 6.36
C PHE A 133 -2.07 7.95 6.73
N GLY A 134 -2.96 6.98 6.53
CA GLY A 134 -4.33 7.03 7.00
C GLY A 134 -4.43 6.68 8.50
N ASN A 135 -5.65 6.74 9.02
CA ASN A 135 -5.91 6.57 10.45
C ASN A 135 -5.67 5.14 10.96
N ASP A 136 -5.69 4.16 10.06
CA ASP A 136 -5.53 2.74 10.39
C ASP A 136 -4.08 2.26 10.21
N PHE A 137 -3.15 3.16 9.85
CA PHE A 137 -1.74 2.80 9.71
C PHE A 137 -1.19 2.25 11.01
N ARG A 138 -0.62 1.06 10.92
CA ARG A 138 -0.05 0.36 12.06
C ARG A 138 1.22 -0.39 11.67
N LEU A 139 2.30 -0.03 12.31
CA LEU A 139 3.57 -0.74 12.22
C LEU A 139 3.86 -1.44 13.54
N ILE A 140 4.24 -2.71 13.48
CA ILE A 140 4.62 -3.50 14.66
C ILE A 140 6.07 -3.90 14.50
N TYR A 141 6.86 -3.52 15.50
CA TYR A 141 8.26 -3.93 15.59
C TYR A 141 8.49 -4.58 16.95
N ASP A 142 8.89 -5.86 16.93
CA ASP A 142 9.29 -6.56 18.15
C ASP A 142 10.81 -6.59 18.23
N MET A 143 11.31 -6.37 19.43
CA MET A 143 12.72 -6.42 19.73
C MET A 143 12.92 -7.24 21.00
N ASP A 144 13.73 -8.29 20.89
CA ASP A 144 14.14 -9.06 22.04
C ASP A 144 15.35 -8.38 22.67
N ILE A 145 15.22 -8.07 23.97
CA ILE A 145 16.34 -7.59 24.78
C ILE A 145 16.84 -8.78 25.59
N ASN A 146 17.89 -9.40 25.08
CA ASN A 146 18.53 -10.52 25.72
C ASN A 146 19.65 -10.02 26.65
N ASP A 147 19.84 -10.72 27.76
CA ASP A 147 20.94 -10.50 28.71
C ASP A 147 21.04 -9.06 29.25
N ILE A 148 20.07 -8.67 30.05
CA ILE A 148 20.15 -7.42 30.83
C ILE A 148 21.15 -7.52 31.99
N GLY A 149 21.92 -8.61 32.05
CA GLY A 149 22.96 -8.80 33.07
C GLY A 149 22.45 -8.97 34.50
N LEU A 150 21.17 -9.28 34.67
CA LEU A 150 20.53 -9.45 35.97
C LEU A 150 20.02 -10.88 36.12
N ASP A 151 20.64 -11.69 36.99
CA ASP A 151 20.05 -12.94 37.46
C ASP A 151 19.01 -12.63 38.54
N LEU A 152 17.78 -12.42 38.13
CA LEU A 152 16.66 -12.06 39.01
C LEU A 152 16.23 -13.22 39.91
N LYS A 153 16.61 -14.47 39.62
CA LYS A 153 16.26 -15.64 40.41
C LYS A 153 17.10 -15.77 41.67
N GLU A 154 18.40 -15.47 41.59
CA GLU A 154 19.30 -15.55 42.75
C GLU A 154 19.23 -14.31 43.64
N ALA A 155 18.84 -13.16 43.11
CA ALA A 155 18.89 -11.89 43.82
C ALA A 155 17.70 -11.62 44.76
N GLY A 156 16.63 -12.43 44.74
CA GLY A 156 15.42 -12.20 45.55
C GLY A 156 14.74 -10.86 45.24
N VAL A 157 14.86 -10.38 44.01
CA VAL A 157 14.34 -9.08 43.59
C VAL A 157 12.82 -9.12 43.54
N THR A 158 12.16 -8.29 44.33
CA THR A 158 10.70 -8.16 44.38
C THR A 158 10.18 -7.11 43.38
N SER A 159 11.04 -6.20 42.93
CA SER A 159 10.70 -5.21 41.88
C SER A 159 11.94 -4.70 41.17
N ALA A 160 11.85 -4.47 39.89
CA ALA A 160 12.88 -3.82 39.10
C ALA A 160 12.24 -2.72 38.22
N LYS A 161 13.00 -1.66 37.97
CA LYS A 161 12.58 -0.57 37.06
C LYS A 161 13.59 -0.44 35.95
N ILE A 162 13.09 -0.57 34.73
CA ILE A 162 13.86 -0.35 33.50
C ILE A 162 13.43 0.99 32.91
N ASN A 163 14.38 1.87 32.61
CA ASN A 163 14.11 3.13 31.95
C ASN A 163 14.57 3.02 30.50
N PHE A 164 13.72 3.44 29.60
CA PHE A 164 14.02 3.54 28.16
C PHE A 164 13.92 4.99 27.75
N ASP A 165 14.92 5.46 27.03
CA ASP A 165 14.87 6.75 26.33
C ASP A 165 14.52 6.47 24.87
N VAL A 166 13.39 7.01 24.41
CA VAL A 166 12.90 6.83 23.05
C VAL A 166 12.86 8.18 22.36
N GLN A 167 13.65 8.33 21.29
CA GLN A 167 13.57 9.48 20.39
C GLN A 167 12.69 9.13 19.21
N ASN A 168 11.56 9.83 19.08
CA ASN A 168 10.66 9.69 17.94
C ASN A 168 10.86 10.88 16.99
N SER A 169 11.40 10.62 15.80
CA SER A 169 11.58 11.62 14.75
C SER A 169 10.54 11.49 13.62
N VAL A 170 9.57 10.60 13.74
CA VAL A 170 8.50 10.42 12.76
C VAL A 170 7.18 10.97 13.31
N PRO A 171 6.28 11.46 12.46
CA PRO A 171 5.00 12.06 12.89
C PRO A 171 3.95 10.98 13.24
N LEU A 172 4.34 9.97 14.01
CA LEU A 172 3.49 8.86 14.44
C LEU A 172 3.59 8.66 15.95
N ASP A 173 2.48 8.28 16.59
CA ASP A 173 2.47 7.87 17.97
C ASP A 173 3.11 6.49 18.17
N PHE A 174 4.06 6.37 19.06
CA PHE A 174 4.60 5.07 19.45
C PHE A 174 3.94 4.58 20.75
N LYS A 175 3.36 3.39 20.65
CA LYS A 175 2.91 2.63 21.83
C LYS A 175 3.95 1.56 22.12
N ILE A 176 4.44 1.55 23.33
CA ILE A 176 5.43 0.58 23.78
C ILE A 176 4.73 -0.41 24.71
N ALA A 177 4.88 -1.69 24.41
CA ALA A 177 4.48 -2.78 25.28
C ALA A 177 5.72 -3.65 25.57
N ALA A 178 5.81 -4.22 26.74
CA ALA A 178 6.89 -5.13 27.10
C ALA A 178 6.32 -6.34 27.83
N ALA A 179 6.90 -7.50 27.58
CA ALA A 179 6.60 -8.75 28.27
C ALA A 179 7.90 -9.36 28.78
N ALA A 180 7.87 -9.93 29.96
CA ALA A 180 8.96 -10.78 30.44
C ALA A 180 8.78 -12.17 29.86
N LEU A 181 9.83 -12.74 29.27
CA LEU A 181 9.84 -14.08 28.73
C LEU A 181 10.80 -14.97 29.54
N ASP A 182 10.51 -16.27 29.61
CA ASP A 182 11.43 -17.27 30.13
C ASP A 182 12.50 -17.64 29.08
N ALA A 183 13.38 -18.58 29.38
CA ALA A 183 14.45 -19.02 28.48
C ALA A 183 13.92 -19.73 27.23
N GLU A 184 12.71 -20.25 27.26
CA GLU A 184 12.01 -20.91 26.17
C GLU A 184 11.17 -19.94 25.33
N GLY A 185 11.11 -18.63 25.72
CA GLY A 185 10.37 -17.58 25.00
C GLY A 185 8.89 -17.50 25.36
N ASN A 186 8.44 -18.18 26.43
CA ASN A 186 7.07 -18.07 26.95
C ASN A 186 6.95 -16.93 27.95
N PRO A 187 5.75 -16.38 28.17
CA PRO A 187 5.54 -15.40 29.23
C PRO A 187 6.00 -15.93 30.61
N ALA A 188 6.89 -15.20 31.27
CA ALA A 188 7.43 -15.58 32.56
C ALA A 188 6.33 -15.53 33.66
N GLU A 189 6.05 -16.67 34.27
CA GLU A 189 5.04 -16.75 35.34
C GLU A 189 5.37 -15.84 36.54
N GLY A 190 4.36 -15.15 37.03
CA GLY A 190 4.48 -14.27 38.22
C GLY A 190 5.16 -12.93 37.91
N MET A 191 5.59 -12.65 36.70
CA MET A 191 6.15 -11.37 36.29
C MET A 191 5.14 -10.50 35.55
N THR A 192 4.99 -9.26 35.99
CA THR A 192 4.16 -8.26 35.32
C THR A 192 5.00 -7.04 35.01
N LEU A 193 5.16 -6.72 33.73
CA LEU A 193 5.78 -5.47 33.27
C LEU A 193 4.70 -4.42 33.05
N LYS A 194 4.87 -3.24 33.63
CA LYS A 194 4.05 -2.08 33.40
C LYS A 194 4.87 -1.05 32.62
N VAL A 195 4.45 -0.77 31.39
CA VAL A 195 5.04 0.31 30.63
C VAL A 195 4.24 1.59 30.91
N ASN A 196 4.89 2.59 31.47
CA ASN A 196 4.31 3.89 31.77
C ASN A 196 4.95 4.92 30.83
N GLY A 197 4.45 5.02 29.63
CA GLY A 197 4.92 6.03 28.69
C GLY A 197 4.53 5.72 27.25
N SER A 198 4.49 6.76 26.48
CA SER A 198 4.40 6.73 25.00
C SER A 198 5.35 7.79 24.47
N ALA A 199 5.90 7.59 23.29
CA ALA A 199 6.64 8.64 22.61
C ALA A 199 5.68 9.43 21.73
N ALA A 200 5.53 10.71 22.01
CA ALA A 200 4.72 11.62 21.18
C ALA A 200 5.28 11.72 19.76
N PRO A 201 4.44 12.08 18.77
CA PRO A 201 4.88 12.29 17.40
C PRO A 201 6.04 13.29 17.33
N GLY A 202 7.02 12.98 16.49
CA GLY A 202 8.07 13.94 16.13
C GLY A 202 7.49 15.11 15.35
N THR A 203 8.02 16.29 15.56
CA THR A 203 7.74 17.45 14.70
C THR A 203 8.72 17.46 13.53
N LEU A 204 8.17 17.56 12.32
CA LEU A 204 8.96 17.82 11.11
C LEU A 204 9.42 19.28 11.07
#